data_40379fa5f0458c19dbe5e040ca6477b8
#
_entry.id   40379fa5f0458c19dbe5e040ca6477b8
#
_cell.length_a   1.000
_cell.length_b   1.000
_cell.length_c   1.000
_cell.angle_alpha   90.00
_cell.angle_beta   90.00
_cell.angle_gamma   90.00
#
_symmetry.space_group_name_H-M   'P 1'
#
loop_
_entity.id
_entity.type
_entity.pdbx_description
1 polymer ?
#
loop_
_entity_poly.entity_id
_entity_poly.type
_entity_poly.pdbx_seq_one_letter_code
_entity_poly.pdbx_strand_id
1 'polypeptide(L)'
;MGECKNLPAIQAHLLKKHFKEHPYLSEEAIFFHDADFVFTRYMDFSKFLNDDKWYFSDTISYIGYDYIMSKGEEVLDAMCDIIGIDKSVVKDNQLNSGGAQKLFKNIDYKYWEMVEEYSNKLHDKLSNMQHVKKNEDPYGIQSWTASMWAELWTGWKLGHQVVVPPEFDFCWATCPSSRWEEVYFFHNAGVPSSNQGMFYKAQYMDKLPFNEKLELSDSRCSYMYYNIIESVDSCLV
;
A
#
# COMPACT_ATOMS: atom_id res chain seq x y z
N MET A 1 19.07 -20.61 3.29
CA MET A 1 17.84 -19.79 3.20
C MET A 1 18.00 -18.92 1.97
N GLY A 2 17.13 -19.05 0.95
CA GLY A 2 17.20 -18.18 -0.21
C GLY A 2 16.86 -16.75 0.20
N GLU A 3 17.60 -15.76 -0.30
CA GLU A 3 17.28 -14.36 -0.11
C GLU A 3 15.89 -14.09 -0.69
N CYS A 4 14.97 -13.58 0.12
CA CYS A 4 13.67 -13.15 -0.34
C CYS A 4 13.86 -11.84 -1.13
N LYS A 5 13.82 -11.91 -2.45
CA LYS A 5 14.03 -10.76 -3.34
C LYS A 5 12.85 -9.78 -3.36
N ASN A 6 11.67 -10.22 -2.95
CA ASN A 6 10.42 -9.44 -2.92
C ASN A 6 9.90 -9.36 -1.48
N LEU A 7 10.43 -8.42 -0.69
CA LEU A 7 10.01 -8.21 0.69
C LEU A 7 8.49 -7.96 0.83
N PRO A 8 7.82 -7.17 -0.03
CA PRO A 8 6.37 -7.00 0.05
C PRO A 8 5.55 -8.28 -0.06
N ALA A 9 6.04 -9.32 -0.77
CA ALA A 9 5.34 -10.61 -0.86
C ALA A 9 5.32 -11.40 0.46
N ILE A 10 6.20 -11.09 1.42
CA ILE A 10 6.19 -11.71 2.75
C ILE A 10 4.84 -11.45 3.44
N GLN A 11 4.26 -10.29 3.25
CA GLN A 11 2.96 -9.91 3.79
C GLN A 11 1.86 -10.88 3.32
N ALA A 12 1.73 -11.11 2.02
CA ALA A 12 0.76 -12.06 1.47
C ALA A 12 1.00 -13.49 1.98
N HIS A 13 2.27 -13.89 2.11
CA HIS A 13 2.65 -15.19 2.69
C HIS A 13 2.17 -15.35 4.14
N LEU A 14 2.36 -14.34 4.96
CA LEU A 14 1.92 -14.37 6.37
C LEU A 14 0.40 -14.34 6.48
N LEU A 15 -0.26 -13.51 5.69
CA LEU A 15 -1.72 -13.43 5.67
C LEU A 15 -2.34 -14.75 5.16
N LYS A 16 -1.78 -15.38 4.13
CA LYS A 16 -2.20 -16.72 3.69
C LYS A 16 -2.18 -17.73 4.84
N LYS A 17 -1.11 -17.76 5.63
CA LYS A 17 -1.00 -18.67 6.79
C LYS A 17 -2.04 -18.31 7.85
N HIS A 18 -2.13 -17.03 8.18
CA HIS A 18 -3.05 -16.55 9.21
C HIS A 18 -4.52 -16.87 8.89
N PHE A 19 -4.96 -16.58 7.66
CA PHE A 19 -6.32 -16.92 7.20
C PHE A 19 -6.57 -18.43 7.13
N LYS A 20 -5.54 -19.24 6.86
CA LYS A 20 -5.65 -20.69 6.87
C LYS A 20 -5.81 -21.24 8.29
N GLU A 21 -5.16 -20.65 9.27
CA GLU A 21 -5.27 -21.01 10.69
C GLU A 21 -6.54 -20.45 11.32
N HIS A 22 -7.07 -19.34 10.79
CA HIS A 22 -8.23 -18.61 11.28
C HIS A 22 -9.29 -18.42 10.18
N PRO A 23 -9.95 -19.51 9.71
CA PRO A 23 -10.85 -19.44 8.54
C PRO A 23 -12.09 -18.55 8.77
N TYR A 24 -12.48 -18.27 10.00
CA TYR A 24 -13.58 -17.35 10.33
C TYR A 24 -13.33 -15.92 9.84
N LEU A 25 -12.07 -15.54 9.62
CA LEU A 25 -11.70 -14.21 9.08
C LEU A 25 -12.26 -13.99 7.67
N SER A 26 -12.61 -15.06 6.94
CA SER A 26 -13.24 -14.93 5.63
C SER A 26 -14.65 -14.32 5.68
N GLU A 27 -15.30 -14.36 6.84
CA GLU A 27 -16.64 -13.81 7.08
C GLU A 27 -16.59 -12.39 7.66
N GLU A 28 -15.39 -11.88 7.95
CA GLU A 28 -15.18 -10.57 8.56
C GLU A 28 -14.78 -9.50 7.54
N ALA A 29 -15.09 -8.25 7.87
CA ALA A 29 -14.52 -7.10 7.17
C ALA A 29 -13.16 -6.74 7.81
N ILE A 30 -12.11 -6.79 7.03
CA ILE A 30 -10.74 -6.61 7.49
C ILE A 30 -10.19 -5.28 7.00
N PHE A 31 -9.93 -4.33 7.92
CA PHE A 31 -9.20 -3.13 7.58
C PHE A 31 -7.69 -3.39 7.72
N PHE A 32 -7.03 -3.35 6.58
CA PHE A 32 -5.61 -3.63 6.46
C PHE A 32 -4.82 -2.35 6.19
N HIS A 33 -3.71 -2.17 6.90
CA HIS A 33 -2.79 -1.03 6.75
C HIS A 33 -1.36 -1.43 7.13
N ASP A 34 -0.38 -0.63 6.75
CA ASP A 34 1.01 -0.80 7.16
C ASP A 34 1.22 -0.42 8.63
N ALA A 35 2.31 -0.90 9.23
CA ALA A 35 2.61 -0.68 10.64
C ALA A 35 2.94 0.79 10.99
N ASP A 36 3.34 1.59 10.00
CA ASP A 36 3.65 3.02 10.13
C ASP A 36 2.50 3.93 9.68
N PHE A 37 1.30 3.45 9.95
CA PHE A 37 0.03 4.13 9.75
C PHE A 37 -0.53 4.62 11.08
N VAL A 38 -1.24 5.75 11.06
CA VAL A 38 -2.08 6.19 12.19
C VAL A 38 -3.39 6.81 11.69
N PHE A 39 -4.43 6.70 12.53
CA PHE A 39 -5.65 7.50 12.35
C PHE A 39 -5.36 8.93 12.82
N THR A 40 -5.66 9.92 11.98
CA THR A 40 -5.56 11.34 12.36
C THR A 40 -6.72 11.75 13.26
N ARG A 41 -7.85 11.05 13.13
CA ARG A 41 -9.08 11.24 13.91
C ARG A 41 -9.95 9.97 13.82
N TYR A 42 -11.01 9.92 14.63
CA TYR A 42 -11.98 8.83 14.58
C TYR A 42 -12.64 8.72 13.21
N MET A 43 -12.72 7.50 12.68
CA MET A 43 -13.43 7.14 11.45
C MET A 43 -14.52 6.13 11.76
N ASP A 44 -15.74 6.42 11.33
CA ASP A 44 -16.85 5.48 11.39
C ASP A 44 -16.88 4.61 10.13
N PHE A 45 -16.56 3.34 10.30
CA PHE A 45 -16.57 2.36 9.21
C PHE A 45 -17.96 1.79 8.88
N SER A 46 -18.99 2.05 9.71
CA SER A 46 -20.30 1.40 9.60
C SER A 46 -20.93 1.53 8.21
N LYS A 47 -20.76 2.68 7.56
CA LYS A 47 -21.29 2.93 6.22
C LYS A 47 -20.62 2.09 5.12
N PHE A 48 -19.43 1.58 5.37
CA PHE A 48 -18.67 0.75 4.43
C PHE A 48 -18.90 -0.75 4.65
N LEU A 49 -19.68 -1.14 5.66
CA LEU A 49 -19.96 -2.53 5.99
C LEU A 49 -21.29 -3.04 5.42
N ASN A 50 -22.08 -2.17 4.78
CA ASN A 50 -23.45 -2.48 4.34
C ASN A 50 -23.52 -3.07 2.90
N ASP A 51 -22.37 -3.34 2.26
CA ASP A 51 -22.28 -3.93 0.93
C ASP A 51 -21.05 -4.87 0.85
N ASP A 52 -20.86 -5.51 -0.31
CA ASP A 52 -19.74 -6.43 -0.57
C ASP A 52 -18.54 -5.75 -1.25
N LYS A 53 -18.56 -4.42 -1.38
CA LYS A 53 -17.47 -3.68 -2.02
C LYS A 53 -16.25 -3.61 -1.12
N TRP A 54 -15.09 -3.58 -1.73
CA TRP A 54 -13.84 -3.24 -1.08
C TRP A 54 -13.59 -1.73 -1.18
N TYR A 55 -12.98 -1.15 -0.15
CA TYR A 55 -12.71 0.27 -0.09
C TYR A 55 -11.22 0.51 0.16
N PHE A 56 -10.56 1.16 -0.79
CA PHE A 56 -9.12 1.36 -0.78
C PHE A 56 -8.75 2.84 -0.81
N SER A 57 -7.61 3.18 -0.26
CA SER A 57 -7.02 4.52 -0.37
C SER A 57 -6.55 4.82 -1.77
N ASP A 58 -6.58 6.11 -2.15
CA ASP A 58 -6.16 6.58 -3.46
C ASP A 58 -4.65 6.35 -3.70
N THR A 59 -4.35 5.55 -4.69
CA THR A 59 -3.00 5.29 -5.19
C THR A 59 -2.95 5.33 -6.72
N ILE A 60 -4.00 5.90 -7.35
CA ILE A 60 -4.23 5.93 -8.78
C ILE A 60 -3.03 6.48 -9.54
N SER A 61 -2.37 7.50 -8.99
CA SER A 61 -1.26 8.20 -9.64
C SER A 61 -0.01 7.33 -9.89
N TYR A 62 0.14 6.21 -9.17
CA TYR A 62 1.34 5.37 -9.27
C TYR A 62 1.08 3.86 -9.41
N ILE A 63 -0.20 3.40 -9.36
CA ILE A 63 -0.57 2.02 -9.71
C ILE A 63 -1.70 1.92 -10.73
N GLY A 64 -2.31 3.05 -11.16
CA GLY A 64 -3.41 3.07 -12.10
C GLY A 64 -3.00 2.73 -13.53
N TYR A 65 -4.00 2.51 -14.38
CA TYR A 65 -3.83 2.20 -15.80
C TYR A 65 -2.95 3.23 -16.53
N ASP A 66 -3.21 4.54 -16.35
CA ASP A 66 -2.48 5.60 -17.03
C ASP A 66 -1.01 5.63 -16.63
N TYR A 67 -0.70 5.37 -15.34
CA TYR A 67 0.68 5.22 -14.89
C TYR A 67 1.39 4.05 -15.59
N ILE A 68 0.75 2.88 -15.65
CA ILE A 68 1.33 1.70 -16.29
C ILE A 68 1.54 1.96 -17.79
N MET A 69 0.55 2.55 -18.47
CA MET A 69 0.63 2.92 -19.89
C MET A 69 1.75 3.93 -20.16
N SER A 70 2.04 4.84 -19.22
CA SER A 70 3.18 5.76 -19.37
C SER A 70 4.53 5.05 -19.36
N LYS A 71 4.59 3.78 -18.91
CA LYS A 71 5.78 2.93 -18.90
C LYS A 71 5.89 2.03 -20.14
N GLY A 72 4.81 1.91 -20.89
CA GLY A 72 4.70 1.15 -22.15
C GLY A 72 3.55 0.15 -22.14
N GLU A 73 2.92 -0.02 -23.30
CA GLU A 73 1.82 -0.98 -23.45
C GLU A 73 2.29 -2.42 -23.19
N GLU A 74 3.52 -2.75 -23.55
CA GLU A 74 4.13 -4.05 -23.30
C GLU A 74 4.27 -4.37 -21.78
N VAL A 75 4.32 -3.33 -20.93
CA VAL A 75 4.31 -3.51 -19.47
C VAL A 75 2.93 -3.95 -19.01
N LEU A 76 1.89 -3.26 -19.49
CA LEU A 76 0.50 -3.63 -19.20
C LEU A 76 0.20 -5.05 -19.70
N ASP A 77 0.61 -5.39 -20.92
CA ASP A 77 0.44 -6.72 -21.51
C ASP A 77 1.05 -7.80 -20.62
N ALA A 78 2.32 -7.63 -20.26
CA ALA A 78 3.01 -8.59 -19.40
C ALA A 78 2.35 -8.75 -18.02
N MET A 79 1.83 -7.67 -17.43
CA MET A 79 1.14 -7.71 -16.15
C MET A 79 -0.22 -8.43 -16.26
N CYS A 80 -0.98 -8.13 -17.32
CA CYS A 80 -2.27 -8.77 -17.60
C CYS A 80 -2.10 -10.29 -17.84
N ASP A 81 -1.08 -10.69 -18.60
CA ASP A 81 -0.77 -12.10 -18.85
C ASP A 81 -0.43 -12.86 -17.57
N ILE A 82 0.35 -12.25 -16.67
CA ILE A 82 0.75 -12.87 -15.39
C ILE A 82 -0.47 -13.12 -14.49
N ILE A 83 -1.35 -12.14 -14.37
CA ILE A 83 -2.54 -12.22 -13.51
C ILE A 83 -3.65 -13.04 -14.20
N GLY A 84 -3.70 -13.01 -15.54
CA GLY A 84 -4.80 -13.57 -16.33
C GLY A 84 -6.05 -12.70 -16.22
N ILE A 85 -5.93 -11.41 -16.47
CA ILE A 85 -7.00 -10.41 -16.48
C ILE A 85 -6.99 -9.66 -17.82
N ASP A 86 -8.17 -9.26 -18.29
CA ASP A 86 -8.28 -8.47 -19.53
C ASP A 86 -7.85 -7.01 -19.30
N LYS A 87 -7.16 -6.41 -20.26
CA LYS A 87 -6.75 -4.99 -20.21
C LYS A 87 -7.92 -4.04 -20.04
N SER A 88 -9.09 -4.37 -20.60
CA SER A 88 -10.29 -3.54 -20.45
C SER A 88 -10.70 -3.41 -18.99
N VAL A 89 -10.59 -4.49 -18.19
CA VAL A 89 -10.90 -4.44 -16.76
C VAL A 89 -9.99 -3.45 -16.03
N VAL A 90 -8.68 -3.45 -16.35
CA VAL A 90 -7.73 -2.51 -15.74
C VAL A 90 -8.03 -1.07 -16.16
N LYS A 91 -8.32 -0.86 -17.44
CA LYS A 91 -8.66 0.46 -18.00
C LYS A 91 -9.95 1.02 -17.40
N ASP A 92 -11.01 0.21 -17.37
CA ASP A 92 -12.33 0.63 -16.88
C ASP A 92 -12.31 0.91 -15.37
N ASN A 93 -11.36 0.32 -14.63
CA ASN A 93 -11.14 0.54 -13.21
C ASN A 93 -10.02 1.55 -12.90
N GLN A 94 -9.60 2.38 -13.85
CA GLN A 94 -8.56 3.40 -13.62
C GLN A 94 -8.81 4.21 -12.33
N LEU A 95 -10.03 4.70 -12.11
CA LEU A 95 -10.40 5.51 -10.94
C LEU A 95 -10.63 4.69 -9.65
N ASN A 96 -10.53 3.37 -9.74
CA ASN A 96 -10.63 2.43 -8.63
C ASN A 96 -9.28 1.76 -8.32
N SER A 97 -8.18 2.31 -8.85
CA SER A 97 -6.83 1.81 -8.64
C SER A 97 -6.30 2.25 -7.26
N GLY A 98 -6.91 1.72 -6.23
CA GLY A 98 -6.55 1.97 -4.84
C GLY A 98 -5.58 0.95 -4.25
N GLY A 99 -4.95 1.34 -3.15
CA GLY A 99 -4.00 0.52 -2.40
C GLY A 99 -3.76 1.08 -1.00
N ALA A 100 -2.55 0.97 -0.47
CA ALA A 100 -2.14 1.46 0.84
C ALA A 100 -3.05 0.97 2.00
N GLN A 101 -4.08 1.72 2.39
CA GLN A 101 -5.08 1.30 3.37
C GLN A 101 -6.25 0.65 2.64
N LYS A 102 -6.70 -0.51 3.12
CA LYS A 102 -7.64 -1.37 2.40
C LYS A 102 -8.66 -2.01 3.34
N LEU A 103 -9.94 -1.86 3.04
CA LEU A 103 -11.01 -2.58 3.70
C LEU A 103 -11.47 -3.72 2.77
N PHE A 104 -11.08 -4.93 3.14
CA PHE A 104 -11.44 -6.16 2.45
C PHE A 104 -12.68 -6.79 3.05
N LYS A 105 -13.44 -7.52 2.23
CA LYS A 105 -14.55 -8.37 2.64
C LYS A 105 -14.56 -9.64 1.83
N ASN A 106 -15.04 -10.73 2.43
CA ASN A 106 -15.23 -12.02 1.74
C ASN A 106 -13.94 -12.54 1.07
N ILE A 107 -12.82 -12.50 1.80
CA ILE A 107 -11.54 -13.04 1.34
C ILE A 107 -11.11 -14.22 2.19
N ASP A 108 -10.51 -15.22 1.58
CA ASP A 108 -9.96 -16.40 2.25
C ASP A 108 -8.44 -16.55 2.01
N TYR A 109 -7.86 -17.62 2.53
CA TYR A 109 -6.44 -17.90 2.33
C TYR A 109 -6.04 -18.13 0.86
N LYS A 110 -6.99 -18.55 -0.01
CA LYS A 110 -6.71 -18.78 -1.44
C LYS A 110 -6.51 -17.47 -2.19
N TYR A 111 -7.23 -16.41 -1.78
CA TYR A 111 -6.95 -15.07 -2.29
C TYR A 111 -5.50 -14.68 -2.00
N TRP A 112 -5.05 -14.82 -0.76
CA TRP A 112 -3.67 -14.49 -0.37
C TRP A 112 -2.62 -15.41 -1.02
N GLU A 113 -2.97 -16.65 -1.32
CA GLU A 113 -2.11 -17.57 -2.08
C GLU A 113 -1.89 -17.09 -3.52
N MET A 114 -2.95 -16.63 -4.19
CA MET A 114 -2.84 -16.02 -5.52
C MET A 114 -2.06 -14.70 -5.46
N VAL A 115 -2.32 -13.84 -4.47
CA VAL A 115 -1.59 -12.57 -4.29
C VAL A 115 -0.09 -12.83 -4.10
N GLU A 116 0.31 -13.79 -3.27
CA GLU A 116 1.71 -14.16 -3.08
C GLU A 116 2.35 -14.60 -4.41
N GLU A 117 1.69 -15.50 -5.14
CA GLU A 117 2.18 -16.00 -6.42
C GLU A 117 2.34 -14.87 -7.44
N TYR A 118 1.29 -14.05 -7.63
CA TYR A 118 1.30 -12.98 -8.61
C TYR A 118 2.26 -11.85 -8.23
N SER A 119 2.35 -11.50 -6.96
CA SER A 119 3.31 -10.49 -6.48
C SER A 119 4.75 -10.88 -6.83
N ASN A 120 5.14 -12.13 -6.63
CA ASN A 120 6.47 -12.61 -6.97
C ASN A 120 6.71 -12.60 -8.49
N LYS A 121 5.76 -13.09 -9.27
CA LYS A 121 5.87 -13.11 -10.75
C LYS A 121 5.93 -11.69 -11.33
N LEU A 122 5.09 -10.77 -10.83
CA LEU A 122 5.11 -9.37 -11.24
C LEU A 122 6.44 -8.71 -10.89
N HIS A 123 6.89 -8.85 -9.65
CA HIS A 123 8.15 -8.27 -9.20
C HIS A 123 9.32 -8.73 -10.07
N ASP A 124 9.45 -10.03 -10.33
CA ASP A 124 10.53 -10.58 -11.15
C ASP A 124 10.46 -10.06 -12.59
N LYS A 125 9.26 -10.05 -13.19
CA LYS A 125 9.06 -9.57 -14.56
C LYS A 125 9.36 -8.07 -14.69
N LEU A 126 8.77 -7.25 -13.79
CA LEU A 126 8.92 -5.79 -13.84
C LEU A 126 10.33 -5.34 -13.50
N SER A 127 11.00 -5.99 -12.56
CA SER A 127 12.43 -5.71 -12.27
C SER A 127 13.32 -5.96 -13.48
N ASN A 128 13.07 -7.03 -14.22
CA ASN A 128 13.81 -7.31 -15.45
C ASN A 128 13.52 -6.26 -16.55
N MET A 129 12.26 -5.85 -16.73
CA MET A 129 11.89 -4.80 -17.69
C MET A 129 12.49 -3.44 -17.30
N GLN A 130 12.54 -3.12 -16.01
CA GLN A 130 13.13 -1.89 -15.50
C GLN A 130 14.63 -1.80 -15.84
N HIS A 131 15.36 -2.90 -15.78
CA HIS A 131 16.78 -2.92 -16.14
C HIS A 131 17.03 -2.65 -17.62
N VAL A 132 16.16 -3.16 -18.49
CA VAL A 132 16.27 -2.95 -19.95
C VAL A 132 16.03 -1.48 -20.33
N LYS A 133 15.08 -0.81 -19.68
CA LYS A 133 14.72 0.59 -19.98
C LYS A 133 15.49 1.64 -19.16
N LYS A 134 16.38 1.25 -18.28
CA LYS A 134 17.07 2.16 -17.37
C LYS A 134 17.82 3.31 -18.04
N ASN A 135 18.24 3.13 -19.30
CA ASN A 135 18.93 4.16 -20.07
C ASN A 135 17.96 5.14 -20.78
N GLU A 136 16.68 4.76 -20.92
CA GLU A 136 15.67 5.55 -21.65
C GLU A 136 14.70 6.26 -20.68
N ASP A 137 14.43 5.65 -19.53
CA ASP A 137 13.57 6.21 -18.47
C ASP A 137 14.18 5.92 -17.07
N PRO A 138 14.86 6.91 -16.46
CA PRO A 138 15.39 6.74 -15.11
C PRO A 138 14.31 6.49 -14.05
N TYR A 139 13.04 6.75 -14.36
CA TYR A 139 11.88 6.53 -13.50
C TYR A 139 11.06 5.32 -13.96
N GLY A 140 11.68 4.26 -14.45
CA GLY A 140 11.01 3.04 -14.91
C GLY A 140 9.92 2.54 -13.93
N ILE A 141 9.13 1.53 -14.34
CA ILE A 141 8.04 1.02 -13.51
C ILE A 141 8.52 0.65 -12.10
N GLN A 142 7.73 1.03 -11.09
CA GLN A 142 8.06 0.80 -9.68
C GLN A 142 7.78 -0.66 -9.29
N SER A 143 8.71 -1.58 -9.54
CA SER A 143 8.52 -3.02 -9.27
C SER A 143 8.25 -3.36 -7.80
N TRP A 144 8.62 -2.48 -6.87
CA TRP A 144 8.33 -2.63 -5.45
C TRP A 144 6.81 -2.58 -5.12
N THR A 145 5.98 -2.00 -6.00
CA THR A 145 4.51 -1.99 -5.87
C THR A 145 3.85 -3.26 -6.38
N ALA A 146 4.61 -4.28 -6.77
CA ALA A 146 4.08 -5.53 -7.34
C ALA A 146 3.01 -6.19 -6.47
N SER A 147 3.15 -6.12 -5.14
CA SER A 147 2.14 -6.63 -4.20
C SER A 147 0.82 -5.86 -4.28
N MET A 148 0.87 -4.53 -4.46
CA MET A 148 -0.33 -3.71 -4.58
C MET A 148 -1.12 -4.05 -5.84
N TRP A 149 -0.45 -4.22 -6.99
CA TRP A 149 -1.10 -4.69 -8.21
C TRP A 149 -1.64 -6.10 -8.06
N ALA A 150 -0.86 -7.01 -7.45
CA ALA A 150 -1.30 -8.38 -7.22
C ALA A 150 -2.58 -8.43 -6.38
N GLU A 151 -2.66 -7.66 -5.30
CA GLU A 151 -3.85 -7.58 -4.45
C GLU A 151 -5.06 -7.02 -5.21
N LEU A 152 -4.89 -5.85 -5.82
CA LEU A 152 -5.97 -5.15 -6.52
C LEU A 152 -6.52 -5.98 -7.69
N TRP A 153 -5.62 -6.46 -8.57
CA TRP A 153 -6.03 -7.16 -9.78
C TRP A 153 -6.53 -8.58 -9.52
N THR A 154 -6.04 -9.23 -8.46
CA THR A 154 -6.62 -10.50 -8.00
C THR A 154 -8.07 -10.29 -7.54
N GLY A 155 -8.33 -9.19 -6.82
CA GLY A 155 -9.70 -8.81 -6.45
C GLY A 155 -10.60 -8.64 -7.67
N TRP A 156 -10.18 -7.86 -8.66
CA TRP A 156 -10.94 -7.68 -9.90
C TRP A 156 -11.14 -8.98 -10.67
N LYS A 157 -10.11 -9.82 -10.77
CA LYS A 157 -10.20 -11.16 -11.40
C LYS A 157 -11.24 -12.06 -10.73
N LEU A 158 -11.39 -11.96 -9.42
CA LEU A 158 -12.37 -12.70 -8.64
C LEU A 158 -13.77 -12.06 -8.63
N GLY A 159 -13.93 -10.90 -9.29
CA GLY A 159 -15.19 -10.21 -9.42
C GLY A 159 -15.51 -9.23 -8.28
N HIS A 160 -14.56 -8.95 -7.40
CA HIS A 160 -14.75 -7.93 -6.36
C HIS A 160 -14.77 -6.53 -6.96
N GLN A 161 -15.73 -5.74 -6.52
CA GLN A 161 -15.79 -4.31 -6.84
C GLN A 161 -14.95 -3.53 -5.84
N VAL A 162 -13.91 -2.86 -6.34
CA VAL A 162 -13.09 -1.93 -5.54
C VAL A 162 -13.57 -0.52 -5.76
N VAL A 163 -13.62 0.28 -4.69
CA VAL A 163 -13.97 1.70 -4.71
C VAL A 163 -12.91 2.49 -3.97
N VAL A 164 -12.58 3.66 -4.49
CA VAL A 164 -11.66 4.63 -3.87
C VAL A 164 -12.48 5.85 -3.42
N PRO A 165 -13.07 5.81 -2.22
CA PRO A 165 -13.89 6.90 -1.74
C PRO A 165 -13.02 8.02 -1.13
N PRO A 166 -13.50 9.29 -1.14
CA PRO A 166 -12.76 10.41 -0.54
C PRO A 166 -12.40 10.20 0.94
N GLU A 167 -13.19 9.43 1.68
CA GLU A 167 -12.96 9.14 3.10
C GLU A 167 -11.74 8.23 3.33
N PHE A 168 -11.30 7.50 2.30
CA PHE A 168 -10.07 6.70 2.33
C PHE A 168 -8.85 7.47 1.82
N ASP A 169 -9.01 8.77 1.53
CA ASP A 169 -7.86 9.63 1.23
C ASP A 169 -6.96 9.76 2.46
N PHE A 170 -5.66 9.99 2.24
CA PHE A 170 -4.67 10.00 3.29
C PHE A 170 -3.56 11.02 3.03
N CYS A 171 -2.83 11.38 4.06
CA CYS A 171 -1.65 12.23 3.92
C CYS A 171 -0.36 11.43 4.14
N TRP A 172 0.66 11.86 3.41
CA TRP A 172 2.03 11.36 3.51
C TRP A 172 2.84 12.17 4.52
N ALA A 173 3.96 11.64 4.97
CA ALA A 173 4.93 12.36 5.79
C ALA A 173 5.37 13.70 5.19
N THR A 174 5.44 13.77 3.87
CA THR A 174 5.86 14.96 3.10
C THR A 174 4.76 15.98 2.86
N CYS A 175 3.50 15.67 3.16
CA CYS A 175 2.38 16.61 3.00
C CYS A 175 2.51 17.81 3.96
N PRO A 176 1.94 18.98 3.59
CA PRO A 176 1.78 20.08 4.53
C PRO A 176 1.02 19.65 5.79
N SER A 177 1.37 20.18 6.96
CA SER A 177 0.74 19.82 8.24
C SER A 177 -0.78 20.09 8.26
N SER A 178 -1.27 21.08 7.48
CA SER A 178 -2.71 21.37 7.33
C SER A 178 -3.48 20.16 6.78
N ARG A 179 -2.85 19.32 5.97
CA ARG A 179 -3.49 18.13 5.38
C ARG A 179 -3.92 17.10 6.44
N TRP A 180 -3.27 17.09 7.60
CA TRP A 180 -3.59 16.20 8.72
C TRP A 180 -5.05 16.33 9.18
N GLU A 181 -5.58 17.54 9.21
CA GLU A 181 -6.96 17.81 9.63
C GLU A 181 -8.02 17.53 8.54
N GLU A 182 -7.59 17.27 7.31
CA GLU A 182 -8.50 17.07 6.18
C GLU A 182 -8.83 15.58 5.93
N VAL A 183 -7.95 14.65 6.38
CA VAL A 183 -8.04 13.22 6.11
C VAL A 183 -8.18 12.40 7.38
N TYR A 184 -8.59 11.15 7.28
CA TYR A 184 -8.67 10.21 8.40
C TYR A 184 -7.39 9.42 8.61
N PHE A 185 -6.53 9.36 7.62
CA PHE A 185 -5.38 8.47 7.58
C PHE A 185 -4.09 9.24 7.32
N PHE A 186 -3.06 8.83 8.05
CA PHE A 186 -1.68 9.21 7.77
C PHE A 186 -0.83 7.96 7.56
N HIS A 187 0.06 8.00 6.56
CA HIS A 187 1.04 6.95 6.31
C HIS A 187 2.45 7.54 6.25
N ASN A 188 3.35 7.05 7.09
CA ASN A 188 4.73 7.53 7.18
C ASN A 188 5.59 7.01 6.01
N ALA A 189 5.28 7.46 4.80
CA ALA A 189 6.00 7.13 3.58
C ALA A 189 6.51 8.39 2.88
N GLY A 190 7.37 8.21 1.87
CA GLY A 190 7.88 9.28 1.02
C GLY A 190 9.08 10.06 1.58
N VAL A 191 9.67 9.64 2.71
CA VAL A 191 10.89 10.24 3.27
C VAL A 191 12.10 9.36 2.91
N PRO A 192 12.93 9.74 1.91
CA PRO A 192 14.02 8.89 1.43
C PRO A 192 15.33 9.02 2.24
N SER A 193 15.46 10.04 3.08
CA SER A 193 16.67 10.29 3.86
C SER A 193 16.41 11.11 5.12
N SER A 194 17.33 11.04 6.10
CA SER A 194 17.27 11.78 7.38
C SER A 194 17.46 13.31 7.24
N ASN A 195 17.94 13.78 6.10
CA ASN A 195 18.36 15.18 5.93
C ASN A 195 17.23 16.12 5.50
N GLN A 196 15.97 15.68 5.59
CA GLN A 196 14.83 16.44 5.08
C GLN A 196 13.98 17.14 6.16
N GLY A 197 14.45 17.17 7.41
CA GLY A 197 13.67 17.75 8.53
C GLY A 197 12.35 16.99 8.77
N MET A 198 12.31 15.70 8.46
CA MET A 198 11.17 14.81 8.61
C MET A 198 11.60 13.50 9.29
N PHE A 199 10.66 12.83 9.95
CA PHE A 199 10.92 11.55 10.59
C PHE A 199 11.26 10.47 9.54
N TYR A 200 12.49 9.97 9.60
CA TYR A 200 13.02 8.97 8.68
C TYR A 200 13.05 7.60 9.35
N LYS A 201 12.03 6.78 9.10
CA LYS A 201 11.84 5.47 9.76
C LYS A 201 13.01 4.49 9.59
N ALA A 202 13.77 4.57 8.49
CA ALA A 202 14.89 3.65 8.26
C ALA A 202 16.08 3.85 9.21
N GLN A 203 16.13 4.94 9.99
CA GLN A 203 17.11 5.10 11.07
C GLN A 203 16.82 4.19 12.28
N TYR A 204 15.62 3.60 12.34
CA TYR A 204 15.10 2.85 13.49
C TYR A 204 14.94 1.36 13.19
N MET A 205 15.71 0.82 12.22
CA MET A 205 15.68 -0.60 11.90
C MET A 205 16.15 -1.49 13.07
N ASP A 206 17.15 -0.99 13.82
CA ASP A 206 17.79 -1.74 14.93
C ASP A 206 17.59 -1.08 16.31
N LYS A 207 16.80 -0.02 16.38
CA LYS A 207 16.52 0.71 17.63
C LYS A 207 15.11 1.28 17.62
N LEU A 208 14.58 1.59 18.79
CA LEU A 208 13.30 2.29 18.93
C LEU A 208 13.49 3.81 18.79
N PRO A 209 12.51 4.54 18.27
CA PRO A 209 12.58 6.00 18.10
C PRO A 209 12.31 6.79 19.38
N PHE A 210 12.19 6.11 20.51
CA PHE A 210 11.85 6.72 21.80
C PHE A 210 13.06 7.43 22.43
N ASN A 211 12.79 8.47 23.24
CA ASN A 211 13.79 9.26 23.94
C ASN A 211 14.79 10.02 23.04
N GLU A 212 14.49 10.16 21.75
CA GLU A 212 15.29 10.97 20.83
C GLU A 212 14.56 12.29 20.53
N LYS A 213 15.20 13.42 20.82
CA LYS A 213 14.67 14.74 20.40
C LYS A 213 15.12 15.02 18.97
N LEU A 214 14.16 15.00 18.05
CA LEU A 214 14.40 15.29 16.65
C LEU A 214 13.97 16.74 16.32
N GLU A 215 14.83 17.47 15.62
CA GLU A 215 14.47 18.76 15.05
C GLU A 215 13.77 18.56 13.70
N LEU A 216 12.44 18.51 13.74
CA LEU A 216 11.60 18.29 12.55
C LEU A 216 10.85 19.57 12.19
N SER A 217 10.52 19.72 10.89
CA SER A 217 9.71 20.83 10.42
C SER A 217 8.24 20.64 10.81
N ASP A 218 7.69 21.56 11.57
CA ASP A 218 6.28 21.61 11.98
C ASP A 218 5.30 21.88 10.81
N SER A 219 5.84 22.29 9.66
CA SER A 219 5.07 22.51 8.43
C SER A 219 4.68 21.20 7.70
N ARG A 220 5.10 20.03 8.20
CA ARG A 220 4.90 18.73 7.56
C ARG A 220 4.11 17.77 8.44
N CYS A 221 3.30 16.90 7.83
CA CYS A 221 2.57 15.85 8.54
C CYS A 221 3.48 14.89 9.32
N SER A 222 4.71 14.71 8.87
CA SER A 222 5.75 13.94 9.58
C SER A 222 5.99 14.42 11.02
N TYR A 223 5.86 15.72 11.29
CA TYR A 223 5.97 16.29 12.63
C TYR A 223 4.81 15.83 13.53
N MET A 224 3.59 15.79 13.01
CA MET A 224 2.41 15.32 13.75
C MET A 224 2.57 13.84 14.14
N TYR A 225 3.09 13.02 13.23
CA TYR A 225 3.39 11.62 13.50
C TYR A 225 4.46 11.43 14.59
N TYR A 226 5.53 12.21 14.53
CA TYR A 226 6.59 12.18 15.53
C TYR A 226 6.07 12.56 16.93
N ASN A 227 5.19 13.56 17.04
CA ASN A 227 4.56 13.91 18.32
C ASN A 227 3.74 12.75 18.92
N ILE A 228 3.13 11.90 18.07
CA ILE A 228 2.45 10.70 18.55
C ILE A 228 3.47 9.71 19.12
N ILE A 229 4.61 9.51 18.46
CA ILE A 229 5.68 8.64 18.96
C ILE A 229 6.18 9.14 20.32
N GLU A 230 6.44 10.44 20.47
CA GLU A 230 6.85 11.03 21.75
C GLU A 230 5.79 10.86 22.84
N SER A 231 4.50 10.97 22.48
CA SER A 231 3.41 10.77 23.45
C SER A 231 3.33 9.34 23.98
N VAL A 232 3.62 8.34 23.14
CA VAL A 232 3.68 6.92 23.55
C VAL A 232 4.85 6.69 24.48
N ASP A 233 6.00 7.29 24.21
CA ASP A 233 7.18 7.18 25.10
C ASP A 233 6.88 7.65 26.52
N SER A 234 6.15 8.74 26.66
CA SER A 234 5.72 9.26 27.97
C SER A 234 4.75 8.34 28.73
N CYS A 235 4.11 7.37 28.06
CA CYS A 235 3.20 6.39 28.65
C CYS A 235 3.90 5.08 29.06
N LEU A 236 5.13 4.84 28.56
CA LEU A 236 5.90 3.62 28.85
C LEU A 236 6.82 3.75 30.07
N VAL A 237 6.90 4.94 30.65
CA VAL A 237 7.65 5.25 31.88
C VAL A 237 6.69 5.25 33.07
#